data_04d62ee60fd3b7a07f1e4ca1f1060fe8
#
_entry.id   04d62ee60fd3b7a07f1e4ca1f1060fe8
#
_cell.length_a   1.000
_cell.length_b   1.000
_cell.length_c   1.000
_cell.angle_alpha   90.00
_cell.angle_beta   90.00
_cell.angle_gamma   90.00
#
_symmetry.space_group_name_H-M   'P 1'
#
loop_
_entity.id
_entity.type
_entity.pdbx_description
1 polymer ?
#
loop_
_entity_poly.entity_id
_entity_poly.type
_entity_poly.pdbx_seq_one_letter_code
_entity_poly.pdbx_strand_id
1 'polypeptide(L)'
;MSAENASSTLELDELRRALALLPLDQREALLLVSAASLSYEEVSAIVGTPIGTVKSRVSRARDHLALIYAGGFIPGDEAPAHAAVDAIMSQAANLKRPRDVT
;
A
#
# COMPACT_ATOMS: atom_id res chain seq x y z
N MET A 1 26.64 -9.64 -10.93
CA MET A 1 25.99 -8.36 -10.87
C MET A 1 24.79 -8.20 -11.78
N SER A 2 24.96 -8.52 -13.05
CA SER A 2 23.84 -8.35 -13.97
C SER A 2 22.67 -9.24 -13.60
N ALA A 3 22.91 -10.44 -13.11
CA ALA A 3 21.81 -11.31 -12.73
C ALA A 3 21.02 -10.72 -11.57
N GLU A 4 21.76 -10.17 -10.63
CA GLU A 4 21.11 -9.53 -9.49
C GLU A 4 20.32 -8.29 -9.93
N ASN A 5 20.91 -7.54 -10.83
CA ASN A 5 20.22 -6.38 -11.35
C ASN A 5 18.95 -6.75 -12.08
N ALA A 6 18.99 -7.83 -12.83
CA ALA A 6 17.81 -8.29 -13.54
C ALA A 6 16.70 -8.70 -12.58
N SER A 7 17.07 -9.46 -11.54
CA SER A 7 16.10 -9.85 -10.53
C SER A 7 15.53 -8.65 -9.83
N SER A 8 16.40 -7.72 -9.44
CA SER A 8 15.95 -6.51 -8.76
C SER A 8 15.01 -5.71 -9.64
N THR A 9 15.30 -5.64 -10.94
CA THR A 9 14.45 -4.91 -11.85
C THR A 9 13.06 -5.54 -11.95
N LEU A 10 13.00 -6.87 -12.00
CA LEU A 10 11.72 -7.55 -12.05
C LEU A 10 10.93 -7.31 -10.77
N GLU A 11 11.60 -7.40 -9.63
CA GLU A 11 10.95 -7.16 -8.37
C GLU A 11 10.45 -5.74 -8.24
N LEU A 12 11.26 -4.79 -8.70
CA LEU A 12 10.85 -3.40 -8.67
C LEU A 12 9.66 -3.15 -9.59
N ASP A 13 9.65 -3.82 -10.72
CA ASP A 13 8.55 -3.68 -11.66
C ASP A 13 7.26 -4.20 -11.05
N GLU A 14 7.33 -5.34 -10.38
CA GLU A 14 6.17 -5.90 -9.69
C GLU A 14 5.70 -4.96 -8.59
N LEU A 15 6.63 -4.42 -7.83
CA LEU A 15 6.29 -3.50 -6.77
C LEU A 15 5.63 -2.25 -7.34
N ARG A 16 6.17 -1.74 -8.43
CA ARG A 16 5.58 -0.56 -9.07
C ARG A 16 4.14 -0.82 -9.49
N ARG A 17 3.88 -2.00 -10.03
CA ARG A 17 2.53 -2.36 -10.44
C ARG A 17 1.60 -2.45 -9.23
N ALA A 18 2.09 -3.07 -8.17
CA ALA A 18 1.30 -3.20 -6.96
C ALA A 18 1.00 -1.84 -6.37
N LEU A 19 2.00 -0.97 -6.34
CA LEU A 19 1.80 0.38 -5.82
C LEU A 19 0.78 1.15 -6.64
N ALA A 20 0.76 0.92 -7.94
CA ALA A 20 -0.18 1.61 -8.81
C ALA A 20 -1.62 1.23 -8.49
N LEU A 21 -1.84 0.11 -7.83
CA LEU A 21 -3.18 -0.33 -7.44
C LEU A 21 -3.66 0.33 -6.17
N LEU A 22 -2.77 0.96 -5.43
CA LEU A 22 -3.15 1.62 -4.18
C LEU A 22 -3.84 2.94 -4.47
N PRO A 23 -4.78 3.33 -3.60
CA PRO A 23 -5.29 4.71 -3.66
C PRO A 23 -4.14 5.69 -3.58
N LEU A 24 -4.30 6.81 -4.24
CA LEU A 24 -3.21 7.78 -4.36
C LEU A 24 -2.67 8.22 -3.01
N ASP A 25 -3.55 8.51 -2.07
CA ASP A 25 -3.11 9.01 -0.77
C ASP A 25 -2.33 7.96 0.00
N GLN A 26 -2.72 6.69 -0.13
CA GLN A 26 -2.00 5.61 0.53
C GLN A 26 -0.64 5.40 -0.11
N ARG A 27 -0.60 5.41 -1.43
CA ARG A 27 0.64 5.23 -2.16
C ARG A 27 1.61 6.36 -1.83
N GLU A 28 1.12 7.58 -1.82
CA GLU A 28 1.93 8.73 -1.54
C GLU A 28 2.53 8.67 -0.14
N ALA A 29 1.70 8.39 0.85
CA ALA A 29 2.18 8.32 2.22
C ALA A 29 3.23 7.22 2.38
N LEU A 30 2.96 6.06 1.79
CA LEU A 30 3.88 4.94 1.90
C LEU A 30 5.22 5.27 1.25
N LEU A 31 5.20 5.87 0.08
CA LEU A 31 6.44 6.21 -0.62
C LEU A 31 7.23 7.26 0.10
N LEU A 32 6.57 8.25 0.66
CA LEU A 32 7.29 9.30 1.38
C LEU A 32 7.97 8.75 2.62
N VAL A 33 7.30 7.85 3.33
CA VAL A 33 7.90 7.26 4.51
C VAL A 33 8.98 6.25 4.14
N SER A 34 8.72 5.42 3.15
CA SER A 34 9.61 4.30 2.84
C SER A 34 10.73 4.68 1.89
N ALA A 35 10.39 5.27 0.76
CA ALA A 35 11.40 5.55 -0.25
C ALA A 35 12.15 6.84 0.05
N ALA A 36 11.45 7.85 0.50
CA ALA A 36 12.10 9.13 0.81
C ALA A 36 12.63 9.18 2.23
N SER A 37 12.34 8.16 3.04
CA SER A 37 12.85 8.04 4.40
C SER A 37 12.42 9.20 5.29
N LEU A 38 11.22 9.70 5.07
CA LEU A 38 10.71 10.79 5.88
C LEU A 38 9.98 10.25 7.10
N SER A 39 9.98 11.02 8.15
CA SER A 39 9.21 10.69 9.33
C SER A 39 7.73 10.95 9.08
N TYR A 40 6.89 10.35 9.91
CA TYR A 40 5.46 10.61 9.83
C TYR A 40 5.16 12.10 10.00
N GLU A 41 5.92 12.74 10.87
CA GLU A 41 5.73 14.18 11.10
C GLU A 41 6.07 14.98 9.86
N GLU A 42 7.16 14.62 9.21
CA GLU A 42 7.55 15.31 7.99
C GLU A 42 6.52 15.09 6.89
N VAL A 43 6.03 13.87 6.77
CA VAL A 43 5.01 13.59 5.77
C VAL A 43 3.74 14.36 6.09
N SER A 44 3.37 14.41 7.37
CA SER A 44 2.20 15.17 7.80
C SER A 44 2.31 16.64 7.36
N ALA A 45 3.48 17.20 7.52
CA ALA A 45 3.69 18.59 7.12
C ALA A 45 3.60 18.76 5.61
N ILE A 46 4.12 17.80 4.87
CA ILE A 46 4.13 17.88 3.40
C ILE A 46 2.74 17.74 2.84
N VAL A 47 2.01 16.74 3.28
CA VAL A 47 0.70 16.45 2.69
C VAL A 47 -0.44 17.20 3.39
N GLY A 48 -0.15 17.84 4.50
CA GLY A 48 -1.15 18.67 5.15
C GLY A 48 -2.22 17.89 5.88
N THR A 49 -1.88 16.72 6.41
CA THR A 49 -2.84 15.91 7.17
C THR A 49 -2.25 15.54 8.52
N PRO A 50 -3.12 15.23 9.50
CA PRO A 50 -2.63 14.86 10.83
C PRO A 50 -1.75 13.61 10.78
N ILE A 51 -0.84 13.53 11.73
CA ILE A 51 0.09 12.40 11.80
C ILE A 51 -0.66 11.08 11.89
N GLY A 52 -1.74 11.04 12.66
CA GLY A 52 -2.53 9.83 12.77
C GLY A 52 -3.07 9.36 11.43
N THR A 53 -3.49 10.31 10.60
CA THR A 53 -3.97 9.99 9.27
C THR A 53 -2.83 9.44 8.40
N VAL A 54 -1.65 10.02 8.52
CA VAL A 54 -0.49 9.53 7.77
C VAL A 54 -0.20 8.09 8.17
N LYS A 55 -0.19 7.82 9.48
CA LYS A 55 0.06 6.47 9.97
C LYS A 55 -0.97 5.48 9.44
N SER A 56 -2.23 5.89 9.45
CA SER A 56 -3.29 5.04 8.94
C SER A 56 -3.11 4.74 7.46
N ARG A 57 -2.75 5.76 6.70
CA ARG A 57 -2.55 5.59 5.27
C ARG A 57 -1.40 4.63 4.99
N VAL A 58 -0.32 4.76 5.71
CA VAL A 58 0.83 3.87 5.55
C VAL A 58 0.44 2.45 5.93
N SER A 59 -0.25 2.31 7.04
CA SER A 59 -0.68 0.98 7.51
C SER A 59 -1.59 0.32 6.48
N ARG A 60 -2.55 1.05 5.96
CA ARG A 60 -3.45 0.50 4.96
C ARG A 60 -2.75 0.18 3.66
N ALA A 61 -1.78 1.01 3.29
CA ALA A 61 -1.00 0.74 2.10
C ALA A 61 -0.26 -0.58 2.23
N ARG A 62 0.35 -0.81 3.39
CA ARG A 62 1.08 -2.05 3.62
C ARG A 62 0.15 -3.25 3.64
N ASP A 63 -1.01 -3.10 4.26
CA ASP A 63 -2.00 -4.17 4.27
C ASP A 63 -2.45 -4.50 2.86
N HIS A 64 -2.73 -3.49 2.07
CA HIS A 64 -3.13 -3.69 0.67
C HIS A 64 -2.05 -4.39 -0.12
N LEU A 65 -0.81 -3.97 0.04
CA LEU A 65 0.28 -4.60 -0.68
C LEU A 65 0.42 -6.07 -0.29
N ALA A 66 0.32 -6.35 1.01
CA ALA A 66 0.42 -7.72 1.47
C ALA A 66 -0.68 -8.58 0.85
N LEU A 67 -1.88 -8.05 0.76
CA LEU A 67 -2.99 -8.78 0.18
C LEU A 67 -2.81 -8.95 -1.33
N ILE A 68 -2.32 -7.93 -2.00
CA ILE A 68 -2.06 -8.03 -3.43
C ILE A 68 -1.07 -9.15 -3.72
N TYR A 69 0.02 -9.18 -2.97
CA TYR A 69 1.02 -10.22 -3.19
C TYR A 69 0.52 -11.59 -2.79
N ALA A 70 -0.17 -11.68 -1.66
CA ALA A 70 -0.66 -12.97 -1.19
C ALA A 70 -1.76 -13.53 -2.07
N GLY A 71 -2.59 -12.66 -2.58
CA GLY A 71 -3.73 -13.09 -3.37
C GLY A 71 -3.46 -13.26 -4.85
N GLY A 72 -2.25 -12.98 -5.28
CA GLY A 72 -1.94 -13.06 -6.70
C GLY A 72 -2.71 -12.05 -7.52
N PHE A 73 -3.02 -10.93 -6.92
CA PHE A 73 -3.78 -9.89 -7.58
C PHE A 73 -2.98 -9.35 -8.76
N ILE A 74 -3.61 -9.26 -9.92
CA ILE A 74 -2.91 -8.86 -11.13
C ILE A 74 -3.51 -7.56 -11.66
N PRO A 75 -2.69 -6.53 -11.84
CA PRO A 75 -3.20 -5.28 -12.39
C PRO A 75 -3.83 -5.51 -13.77
N GLY A 76 -4.97 -4.92 -13.96
CA GLY A 76 -5.66 -5.06 -15.22
C GLY A 76 -6.70 -6.16 -15.23
N ASP A 77 -6.69 -7.01 -14.24
CA ASP A 77 -7.65 -8.09 -14.10
C ASP A 77 -8.81 -7.58 -13.26
N GLU A 78 -9.67 -6.82 -13.88
CA GLU A 78 -10.58 -5.97 -13.12
C GLU A 78 -11.72 -6.71 -12.45
N ALA A 79 -12.34 -7.65 -13.16
CA ALA A 79 -13.48 -8.33 -12.59
C ALA A 79 -13.12 -9.11 -11.32
N PRO A 80 -12.12 -9.98 -11.37
CA PRO A 80 -11.67 -10.65 -10.14
C PRO A 80 -11.11 -9.66 -9.14
N ALA A 81 -10.44 -8.63 -9.64
CA ALA A 81 -9.87 -7.63 -8.76
C ALA A 81 -10.96 -6.90 -7.99
N HIS A 82 -12.05 -6.61 -8.65
CA HIS A 82 -13.15 -5.92 -8.01
C HIS A 82 -13.71 -6.76 -6.86
N ALA A 83 -13.97 -8.01 -7.13
CA ALA A 83 -14.48 -8.89 -6.10
C ALA A 83 -13.47 -9.08 -4.96
N ALA A 84 -12.21 -9.19 -5.34
CA ALA A 84 -11.17 -9.35 -4.33
C ALA A 84 -11.06 -8.11 -3.45
N VAL A 85 -11.16 -6.95 -4.04
CA VAL A 85 -11.11 -5.71 -3.27
C VAL A 85 -12.27 -5.66 -2.29
N ASP A 86 -13.46 -6.02 -2.74
CA ASP A 86 -14.61 -6.02 -1.85
C ASP A 86 -14.39 -6.96 -0.68
N ALA A 87 -13.89 -8.15 -0.95
CA ALA A 87 -13.62 -9.11 0.10
C ALA A 87 -12.56 -8.59 1.06
N ILE A 88 -11.52 -7.99 0.52
CA ILE A 88 -10.45 -7.43 1.32
C ILE A 88 -10.96 -6.31 2.19
N MET A 89 -11.75 -5.43 1.63
CA MET A 89 -12.28 -4.31 2.38
C MET A 89 -13.18 -4.80 3.50
N SER A 90 -13.98 -5.82 3.22
CA SER A 90 -14.83 -6.39 4.26
C SER A 90 -14.01 -6.97 5.39
N GLN A 91 -12.99 -7.73 5.05
CA GLN A 91 -12.12 -8.32 6.06
C GLN A 91 -11.37 -7.25 6.83
N ALA A 92 -10.86 -6.26 6.13
CA ALA A 92 -10.13 -5.19 6.77
C ALA A 92 -11.02 -4.44 7.75
N ALA A 93 -12.25 -4.19 7.35
CA ALA A 93 -13.19 -3.50 8.22
C ALA A 93 -13.44 -4.31 9.48
N ASN A 94 -13.61 -5.61 9.33
CA ASN A 94 -13.82 -6.47 10.48
C ASN A 94 -12.61 -6.54 11.38
N LEU A 95 -11.45 -6.68 10.79
CA LEU A 95 -10.23 -6.81 11.56
C LEU A 95 -9.84 -5.52 12.26
N LYS A 96 -10.07 -4.41 11.59
CA LYS A 96 -9.62 -3.13 12.11
C LYS A 96 -10.59 -2.49 13.06
N ARG A 97 -11.81 -2.97 13.10
CA ARG A 97 -12.80 -2.35 13.93
C ARG A 97 -12.36 -2.18 15.38
N PRO A 98 -11.82 -3.22 16.02
CA PRO A 98 -11.37 -3.05 17.40
C PRO A 98 -10.24 -2.05 17.52
N ARG A 99 -9.34 -2.04 16.54
CA ARG A 99 -8.21 -1.14 16.59
C ARG A 99 -8.61 0.29 16.30
N ASP A 100 -9.60 0.45 15.46
CA ASP A 100 -10.07 1.79 15.14
C ASP A 100 -10.67 2.47 16.33
N VAL A 101 -11.14 1.69 17.26
CA VAL A 101 -11.75 2.23 18.47
C VAL A 101 -10.70 2.88 19.34
N THR A 102 -9.50 2.42 19.22
CA THR A 102 -8.40 2.98 20.00
C THR A 102 -7.74 4.13 19.26
#